data_f132c30a613e58d6ef112a24d031bde7
#
_entry.id   f132c30a613e58d6ef112a24d031bde7
#
_cell.length_a   1.000
_cell.length_b   1.000
_cell.length_c   1.000
_cell.angle_alpha   90.00
_cell.angle_beta   90.00
_cell.angle_gamma   90.00
#
_symmetry.space_group_name_H-M   'P 1'
#
loop_
_entity.id
_entity.type
_entity.pdbx_description
1 polymer ?
#
loop_
_entity_poly.entity_id
_entity_poly.type
_entity_poly.pdbx_seq_one_letter_code
_entity_poly.pdbx_strand_id
1 'polypeptide(L)'
;MDTVLIANRGEIALRIMRACRRLGLRTVCAFSEDDRGAGYLDLADQAICIGPAPALQSYLNIPALLAAAEVTGAQFVHPGYGFLSENAEFAKAVAQAVLTLIGPSAKIMRQMGDKVAAKQAMIAAGVPCVPGSAGVLPDDPDALLRMANDIGFPVILKAPGGGGGRGMRVVQAADELAAAFAITHQEARQFFGNGDIYMEKYLRHPRHVEIQVIADRYGTATLLRCSCPATVSALNRQR
;
A
#
# COMPACT_ATOMS: atom_id res chain seq x y z
N MET A 1 18.60 -22.28 11.83
CA MET A 1 18.80 -20.92 11.29
C MET A 1 17.51 -20.53 10.62
N ASP A 2 16.92 -19.43 11.04
CA ASP A 2 15.63 -19.01 10.52
C ASP A 2 15.73 -18.59 9.04
N THR A 3 14.76 -18.98 8.25
CA THR A 3 14.75 -18.80 6.80
C THR A 3 13.62 -17.87 6.39
N VAL A 4 13.93 -16.87 5.57
CA VAL A 4 12.99 -15.87 5.06
C VAL A 4 12.77 -16.09 3.57
N LEU A 5 11.52 -16.36 3.18
CA LEU A 5 11.11 -16.28 1.77
C LEU A 5 10.88 -14.80 1.40
N ILE A 6 11.58 -14.34 0.38
CA ILE A 6 11.43 -13.00 -0.18
C ILE A 6 10.44 -13.08 -1.35
N ALA A 7 9.20 -12.65 -1.10
CA ALA A 7 8.10 -12.67 -2.06
C ALA A 7 8.07 -11.39 -2.91
N ASN A 8 9.20 -11.03 -3.47
CA ASN A 8 9.39 -9.85 -4.31
C ASN A 8 10.62 -10.00 -5.19
N ARG A 9 10.90 -9.02 -6.05
CA ARG A 9 11.97 -9.05 -7.06
C ARG A 9 12.85 -7.79 -7.03
N GLY A 10 13.93 -7.82 -7.83
CA GLY A 10 14.73 -6.64 -8.12
C GLY A 10 15.41 -6.01 -6.91
N GLU A 11 15.41 -4.68 -6.86
CA GLU A 11 16.15 -3.93 -5.85
C GLU A 11 15.64 -4.14 -4.42
N ILE A 12 14.32 -4.33 -4.24
CA ILE A 12 13.77 -4.55 -2.91
C ILE A 12 14.12 -5.96 -2.40
N ALA A 13 14.14 -6.98 -3.27
CA ALA A 13 14.62 -8.30 -2.89
C ALA A 13 16.09 -8.25 -2.44
N LEU A 14 16.94 -7.54 -3.18
CA LEU A 14 18.34 -7.30 -2.83
C LEU A 14 18.49 -6.59 -1.48
N ARG A 15 17.67 -5.56 -1.22
CA ARG A 15 17.68 -4.84 0.05
C ARG A 15 17.32 -5.75 1.22
N ILE A 16 16.29 -6.59 1.05
CA ILE A 16 15.84 -7.54 2.09
C ILE A 16 16.93 -8.58 2.35
N MET A 17 17.54 -9.16 1.30
CA MET A 17 18.66 -10.11 1.44
C MET A 17 19.82 -9.52 2.25
N ARG A 18 20.20 -8.28 1.96
CA ARG A 18 21.26 -7.58 2.70
C ARG A 18 20.90 -7.39 4.19
N ALA A 19 19.63 -7.10 4.49
CA ALA A 19 19.17 -6.98 5.88
C ALA A 19 19.17 -8.34 6.58
N CYS A 20 18.65 -9.38 5.95
CA CYS A 20 18.66 -10.76 6.47
C CYS A 20 20.07 -11.25 6.76
N ARG A 21 21.02 -11.02 5.86
CA ARG A 21 22.43 -11.38 6.05
C ARG A 21 23.05 -10.72 7.27
N ARG A 22 22.74 -9.43 7.51
CA ARG A 22 23.20 -8.71 8.72
C ARG A 22 22.63 -9.29 10.02
N LEU A 23 21.43 -9.87 9.95
CA LEU A 23 20.74 -10.49 11.08
C LEU A 23 21.07 -11.99 11.23
N GLY A 24 21.92 -12.55 10.38
CA GLY A 24 22.24 -13.98 10.39
C GLY A 24 21.07 -14.87 9.96
N LEU A 25 20.14 -14.35 9.14
CA LEU A 25 18.99 -15.08 8.61
C LEU A 25 19.31 -15.64 7.23
N ARG A 26 18.83 -16.86 6.96
CA ARG A 26 18.90 -17.48 5.65
C ARG A 26 17.83 -16.89 4.74
N THR A 27 18.12 -16.75 3.45
CA THR A 27 17.24 -16.15 2.46
C THR A 27 16.89 -17.11 1.34
N VAL A 28 15.60 -17.14 0.99
CA VAL A 28 15.07 -17.77 -0.23
C VAL A 28 14.47 -16.67 -1.09
N CYS A 29 15.00 -16.48 -2.29
CA CYS A 29 14.46 -15.48 -3.20
C CYS A 29 13.50 -16.13 -4.20
N ALA A 30 12.22 -15.72 -4.17
CA ALA A 30 11.25 -16.11 -5.18
C ALA A 30 11.51 -15.35 -6.49
N PHE A 31 11.42 -16.02 -7.66
CA PHE A 31 11.58 -15.38 -8.94
C PHE A 31 10.65 -15.96 -10.00
N SER A 32 10.21 -15.13 -10.96
CA SER A 32 9.51 -15.59 -12.16
C SER A 32 10.50 -16.02 -13.23
N GLU A 33 10.04 -16.74 -14.24
CA GLU A 33 10.91 -17.18 -15.36
C GLU A 33 11.66 -16.03 -16.03
N ASP A 34 11.05 -14.85 -16.13
CA ASP A 34 11.68 -13.64 -16.67
C ASP A 34 12.88 -13.14 -15.83
N ASP A 35 12.86 -13.41 -14.55
CA ASP A 35 13.96 -13.01 -13.66
C ASP A 35 15.03 -14.07 -13.53
N ARG A 36 14.93 -15.20 -14.26
CA ARG A 36 15.94 -16.27 -14.28
C ARG A 36 17.28 -15.71 -14.74
N GLY A 37 18.30 -15.88 -13.90
CA GLY A 37 19.65 -15.35 -14.17
C GLY A 37 19.83 -13.87 -13.82
N ALA A 38 18.85 -13.23 -13.17
CA ALA A 38 19.05 -11.89 -12.64
C ALA A 38 20.11 -11.90 -11.53
N GLY A 39 21.13 -11.04 -11.64
CA GLY A 39 22.33 -11.06 -10.79
C GLY A 39 22.08 -10.88 -9.28
N TYR A 40 20.90 -10.37 -8.87
CA TYR A 40 20.57 -10.29 -7.45
C TYR A 40 20.25 -11.68 -6.85
N LEU A 41 19.82 -12.65 -7.66
CA LEU A 41 19.50 -14.01 -7.21
C LEU A 41 20.72 -14.75 -6.67
N ASP A 42 21.92 -14.46 -7.21
CA ASP A 42 23.19 -15.06 -6.78
C ASP A 42 23.57 -14.67 -5.33
N LEU A 43 22.92 -13.67 -4.79
CA LEU A 43 23.15 -13.21 -3.42
C LEU A 43 22.23 -13.88 -2.38
N ALA A 44 21.22 -14.61 -2.82
CA ALA A 44 20.35 -15.40 -1.95
C ALA A 44 21.03 -16.74 -1.61
N ASP A 45 20.70 -17.29 -0.43
CA ASP A 45 21.17 -18.64 -0.05
C ASP A 45 20.49 -19.72 -0.90
N GLN A 46 19.26 -19.42 -1.38
CA GLN A 46 18.51 -20.25 -2.31
C GLN A 46 17.61 -19.37 -3.18
N ALA A 47 17.39 -19.75 -4.43
CA ALA A 47 16.40 -19.14 -5.30
C ALA A 47 15.39 -20.19 -5.78
N ILE A 48 14.12 -19.83 -5.88
CA ILE A 48 13.04 -20.72 -6.29
C ILE A 48 12.16 -20.05 -7.34
N CYS A 49 11.93 -20.72 -8.46
CA CYS A 49 11.01 -20.27 -9.50
C CYS A 49 9.56 -20.48 -9.04
N ILE A 50 8.76 -19.44 -9.11
CA ILE A 50 7.35 -19.43 -8.66
C ILE A 50 6.35 -19.36 -9.81
N GLY A 51 6.82 -19.43 -11.05
CA GLY A 51 5.96 -19.45 -12.23
C GLY A 51 6.46 -18.58 -13.39
N PRO A 52 5.63 -18.46 -14.44
CA PRO A 52 5.98 -17.73 -15.66
C PRO A 52 6.05 -16.21 -15.44
N ALA A 53 6.45 -15.47 -16.49
CA ALA A 53 6.64 -14.03 -16.49
C ALA A 53 5.45 -13.19 -15.96
N PRO A 54 4.17 -13.47 -16.33
CA PRO A 54 3.05 -12.67 -15.85
C PRO A 54 2.90 -12.70 -14.33
N ALA A 55 2.87 -11.51 -13.70
CA ALA A 55 2.83 -11.38 -12.24
C ALA A 55 1.63 -12.10 -11.60
N LEU A 56 0.47 -12.15 -12.27
CA LEU A 56 -0.71 -12.91 -11.81
C LEU A 56 -0.45 -14.42 -11.67
N GLN A 57 0.51 -14.94 -12.41
CA GLN A 57 0.87 -16.36 -12.40
C GLN A 57 2.14 -16.65 -11.58
N SER A 58 2.76 -15.63 -11.01
CA SER A 58 4.00 -15.70 -10.23
C SER A 58 3.92 -14.88 -8.93
N TYR A 59 4.33 -13.63 -8.92
CA TYR A 59 4.43 -12.78 -7.73
C TYR A 59 3.08 -12.43 -7.07
N LEU A 60 1.97 -12.52 -7.80
CA LEU A 60 0.60 -12.35 -7.29
C LEU A 60 -0.12 -13.69 -7.08
N ASN A 61 0.57 -14.82 -7.32
CA ASN A 61 0.03 -16.16 -7.12
C ASN A 61 0.30 -16.61 -5.67
N ILE A 62 -0.66 -16.41 -4.78
CA ILE A 62 -0.55 -16.79 -3.36
C ILE A 62 -0.22 -18.26 -3.17
N PRO A 63 -0.91 -19.23 -3.83
CA PRO A 63 -0.57 -20.65 -3.73
C PRO A 63 0.88 -20.96 -4.10
N ALA A 64 1.41 -20.36 -5.17
CA ALA A 64 2.79 -20.60 -5.60
C ALA A 64 3.82 -20.09 -4.56
N LEU A 65 3.56 -18.93 -3.94
CA LEU A 65 4.42 -18.41 -2.88
C LEU A 65 4.38 -19.24 -1.60
N LEU A 66 3.21 -19.75 -1.21
CA LEU A 66 3.08 -20.63 -0.06
C LEU A 66 3.76 -21.97 -0.30
N ALA A 67 3.59 -22.57 -1.48
CA ALA A 67 4.30 -23.80 -1.86
C ALA A 67 5.83 -23.59 -1.87
N ALA A 68 6.30 -22.43 -2.35
CA ALA A 68 7.70 -22.07 -2.29
C ALA A 68 8.23 -21.97 -0.85
N ALA A 69 7.46 -21.40 0.07
CA ALA A 69 7.81 -21.34 1.48
C ALA A 69 7.90 -22.74 2.10
N GLU A 70 6.93 -23.61 1.82
CA GLU A 70 6.87 -24.99 2.31
C GLU A 70 8.08 -25.81 1.83
N VAL A 71 8.29 -25.84 0.50
CA VAL A 71 9.37 -26.64 -0.12
C VAL A 71 10.75 -26.21 0.34
N THR A 72 10.94 -24.92 0.61
CA THR A 72 12.23 -24.36 1.07
C THR A 72 12.39 -24.34 2.57
N GLY A 73 11.37 -24.73 3.32
CA GLY A 73 11.36 -24.72 4.79
C GLY A 73 11.45 -23.32 5.37
N ALA A 74 10.95 -22.30 4.69
CA ALA A 74 10.91 -20.93 5.22
C ALA A 74 9.90 -20.80 6.37
N GLN A 75 10.26 -20.09 7.42
CA GLN A 75 9.37 -19.76 8.55
C GLN A 75 8.79 -18.36 8.44
N PHE A 76 9.47 -17.49 7.72
CA PHE A 76 9.10 -16.08 7.53
C PHE A 76 8.89 -15.77 6.07
N VAL A 77 7.96 -14.85 5.79
CA VAL A 77 7.71 -14.32 4.45
C VAL A 77 7.83 -12.80 4.48
N HIS A 78 8.71 -12.25 3.66
CA HIS A 78 8.85 -10.80 3.47
C HIS A 78 8.30 -10.38 2.11
N PRO A 79 7.19 -9.64 2.05
CA PRO A 79 6.56 -9.25 0.80
C PRO A 79 7.24 -8.07 0.10
N GLY A 80 8.17 -7.38 0.76
CA GLY A 80 8.72 -6.12 0.25
C GLY A 80 7.67 -5.01 0.19
N TYR A 81 7.59 -4.32 -0.94
CA TYR A 81 6.54 -3.36 -1.29
C TYR A 81 5.94 -3.70 -2.66
N GLY A 82 4.73 -3.19 -2.96
CA GLY A 82 3.98 -3.58 -4.17
C GLY A 82 3.50 -5.03 -4.10
N PHE A 83 3.14 -5.62 -5.23
CA PHE A 83 2.59 -6.98 -5.32
C PHE A 83 1.60 -7.32 -4.19
N LEU A 84 1.94 -8.24 -3.30
CA LEU A 84 1.07 -8.70 -2.22
C LEU A 84 1.37 -8.04 -0.86
N SER A 85 2.23 -7.02 -0.79
CA SER A 85 2.64 -6.40 0.48
C SER A 85 1.49 -5.77 1.27
N GLU A 86 0.44 -5.31 0.59
CA GLU A 86 -0.77 -4.71 1.19
C GLU A 86 -2.00 -5.62 1.04
N ASN A 87 -1.80 -6.89 0.64
CA ASN A 87 -2.89 -7.81 0.38
C ASN A 87 -3.29 -8.56 1.67
N ALA A 88 -4.47 -8.24 2.21
CA ALA A 88 -4.97 -8.84 3.44
C ALA A 88 -5.24 -10.35 3.31
N GLU A 89 -5.62 -10.84 2.12
CA GLU A 89 -5.86 -12.27 1.90
C GLU A 89 -4.53 -13.04 1.87
N PHE A 90 -3.48 -12.44 1.33
CA PHE A 90 -2.13 -13.01 1.43
C PHE A 90 -1.65 -13.09 2.88
N ALA A 91 -1.81 -12.01 3.65
CA ALA A 91 -1.44 -12.02 5.07
C ALA A 91 -2.21 -13.07 5.86
N LYS A 92 -3.50 -13.26 5.56
CA LYS A 92 -4.33 -14.32 6.15
C LYS A 92 -3.84 -15.72 5.75
N ALA A 93 -3.53 -15.93 4.47
CA ALA A 93 -3.08 -17.22 3.95
C ALA A 93 -1.71 -17.62 4.53
N VAL A 94 -0.77 -16.67 4.66
CA VAL A 94 0.52 -16.87 5.34
C VAL A 94 0.33 -17.31 6.78
N ALA A 95 -0.57 -16.65 7.53
CA ALA A 95 -0.86 -17.02 8.92
C ALA A 95 -1.53 -18.40 9.03
N GLN A 96 -2.43 -18.76 8.11
CA GLN A 96 -3.06 -20.07 8.07
C GLN A 96 -2.07 -21.20 7.74
N ALA A 97 -1.03 -20.90 6.97
CA ALA A 97 0.08 -21.82 6.70
C ALA A 97 1.11 -21.92 7.86
N VAL A 98 0.81 -21.32 9.02
CA VAL A 98 1.69 -21.30 10.21
C VAL A 98 3.03 -20.61 9.92
N LEU A 99 3.04 -19.69 8.94
CA LEU A 99 4.19 -18.85 8.61
C LEU A 99 4.03 -17.47 9.24
N THR A 100 5.15 -16.79 9.45
CA THR A 100 5.15 -15.41 9.95
C THR A 100 5.34 -14.41 8.80
N LEU A 101 4.34 -13.55 8.54
CA LEU A 101 4.51 -12.44 7.63
C LEU A 101 5.32 -11.33 8.29
N ILE A 102 6.38 -10.86 7.63
CA ILE A 102 7.12 -9.66 8.04
C ILE A 102 6.35 -8.45 7.51
N GLY A 103 5.38 -7.98 8.28
CA GLY A 103 4.45 -6.93 7.92
C GLY A 103 3.24 -6.89 8.85
N PRO A 104 2.28 -5.98 8.59
CA PRO A 104 1.07 -5.86 9.40
C PRO A 104 0.15 -7.08 9.24
N SER A 105 -0.73 -7.28 10.22
CA SER A 105 -1.74 -8.34 10.16
C SER A 105 -2.80 -8.05 9.09
N ALA A 106 -3.50 -9.09 8.62
CA ALA A 106 -4.62 -8.94 7.69
C ALA A 106 -5.70 -7.96 8.17
N LYS A 107 -5.95 -7.91 9.50
CA LYS A 107 -6.90 -6.95 10.10
C LYS A 107 -6.43 -5.51 9.89
N ILE A 108 -5.18 -5.24 10.19
CA ILE A 108 -4.59 -3.90 10.02
C ILE A 108 -4.53 -3.51 8.54
N MET A 109 -4.15 -4.45 7.66
CA MET A 109 -4.15 -4.19 6.21
C MET A 109 -5.53 -3.79 5.69
N ARG A 110 -6.61 -4.47 6.11
CA ARG A 110 -7.97 -4.10 5.71
C ARG A 110 -8.37 -2.72 6.27
N GLN A 111 -8.08 -2.46 7.54
CA GLN A 111 -8.42 -1.20 8.20
C GLN A 111 -7.69 -0.01 7.58
N MET A 112 -6.39 -0.16 7.28
CA MET A 112 -5.56 0.91 6.73
C MET A 112 -5.64 1.02 5.21
N GLY A 113 -6.07 -0.05 4.53
CA GLY A 113 -6.30 -0.05 3.08
C GLY A 113 -7.55 0.71 2.65
N ASP A 114 -8.54 0.83 3.53
CA ASP A 114 -9.70 1.70 3.32
C ASP A 114 -9.37 3.12 3.81
N LYS A 115 -9.29 4.07 2.87
CA LYS A 115 -8.89 5.46 3.16
C LYS A 115 -9.83 6.17 4.13
N VAL A 116 -11.13 5.86 4.09
CA VAL A 116 -12.13 6.46 4.99
C VAL A 116 -12.00 5.87 6.39
N ALA A 117 -11.95 4.54 6.50
CA ALA A 117 -11.79 3.85 7.77
C ALA A 117 -10.45 4.19 8.43
N ALA A 118 -9.37 4.26 7.66
CA ALA A 118 -8.05 4.67 8.14
C ALA A 118 -8.07 6.09 8.70
N LYS A 119 -8.68 7.04 7.98
CA LYS A 119 -8.80 8.43 8.43
C LYS A 119 -9.61 8.53 9.72
N GLN A 120 -10.74 7.84 9.81
CA GLN A 120 -11.57 7.80 11.03
C GLN A 120 -10.78 7.22 12.21
N ALA A 121 -10.04 6.15 12.02
CA ALA A 121 -9.20 5.55 13.06
C ALA A 121 -8.11 6.52 13.52
N MET A 122 -7.49 7.28 12.62
CA MET A 122 -6.48 8.29 12.97
C MET A 122 -7.09 9.45 13.74
N ILE A 123 -8.25 9.95 13.33
CA ILE A 123 -8.99 11.01 14.06
C ILE A 123 -9.34 10.54 15.46
N ALA A 124 -9.87 9.33 15.61
CA ALA A 124 -10.21 8.75 16.92
C ALA A 124 -8.99 8.58 17.83
N ALA A 125 -7.79 8.36 17.23
CA ALA A 125 -6.51 8.30 17.94
C ALA A 125 -5.89 9.67 18.23
N GLY A 126 -6.57 10.80 17.90
CA GLY A 126 -6.06 12.15 18.10
C GLY A 126 -4.94 12.57 17.13
N VAL A 127 -4.76 11.83 16.04
CA VAL A 127 -3.76 12.19 15.02
C VAL A 127 -4.32 13.28 14.11
N PRO A 128 -3.61 14.39 13.91
CA PRO A 128 -4.03 15.44 12.98
C PRO A 128 -4.19 14.91 11.57
N CYS A 129 -5.36 15.12 10.98
CA CYS A 129 -5.68 14.68 9.62
C CYS A 129 -6.00 15.90 8.74
N VAL A 130 -5.81 15.76 7.44
CA VAL A 130 -6.26 16.75 6.46
C VAL A 130 -7.79 16.90 6.59
N PRO A 131 -8.34 18.12 6.77
CA PRO A 131 -9.78 18.35 6.84
C PRO A 131 -10.50 17.75 5.62
N GLY A 132 -11.67 17.16 5.82
CA GLY A 132 -12.43 16.56 4.72
C GLY A 132 -13.73 15.94 5.20
N SER A 133 -14.49 15.35 4.26
CA SER A 133 -15.75 14.68 4.57
C SER A 133 -15.54 13.49 5.52
N ALA A 134 -16.52 13.24 6.37
CA ALA A 134 -16.52 12.10 7.29
C ALA A 134 -16.75 10.76 6.57
N GLY A 135 -17.17 10.79 5.32
CA GLY A 135 -17.50 9.62 4.51
C GLY A 135 -17.81 10.01 3.07
N VAL A 136 -18.56 9.16 2.39
CA VAL A 136 -19.04 9.38 1.03
C VAL A 136 -19.90 10.62 0.97
N LEU A 137 -19.72 11.42 -0.08
CA LEU A 137 -20.48 12.63 -0.32
C LEU A 137 -21.91 12.30 -0.73
N PRO A 138 -22.91 13.05 -0.23
CA PRO A 138 -24.28 12.92 -0.68
C PRO A 138 -24.45 13.45 -2.10
N ASP A 139 -25.46 12.95 -2.82
CA ASP A 139 -25.89 13.47 -4.12
C ASP A 139 -26.91 14.63 -3.94
N ASP A 140 -26.50 15.64 -3.15
CA ASP A 140 -27.25 16.84 -2.84
C ASP A 140 -26.34 18.07 -2.98
N PRO A 141 -26.57 18.94 -3.97
CA PRO A 141 -25.72 20.10 -4.25
C PRO A 141 -25.57 21.06 -3.06
N ASP A 142 -26.65 21.27 -2.28
CA ASP A 142 -26.60 22.17 -1.14
C ASP A 142 -25.78 21.59 0.01
N ALA A 143 -25.91 20.29 0.26
CA ALA A 143 -25.08 19.60 1.24
C ALA A 143 -23.61 19.58 0.84
N LEU A 144 -23.32 19.33 -0.44
CA LEU A 144 -21.94 19.38 -0.98
C LEU A 144 -21.33 20.75 -0.78
N LEU A 145 -22.08 21.82 -1.09
CA LEU A 145 -21.59 23.18 -0.95
C LEU A 145 -21.35 23.56 0.51
N ARG A 146 -22.23 23.18 1.42
CA ARG A 146 -22.01 23.39 2.86
C ARG A 146 -20.73 22.71 3.33
N MET A 147 -20.55 21.42 2.99
CA MET A 147 -19.35 20.66 3.37
C MET A 147 -18.08 21.28 2.78
N ALA A 148 -18.11 21.72 1.52
CA ALA A 148 -16.97 22.37 0.87
C ALA A 148 -16.60 23.70 1.54
N ASN A 149 -17.60 24.49 1.97
CA ASN A 149 -17.38 25.73 2.70
C ASN A 149 -16.79 25.48 4.09
N ASP A 150 -17.24 24.45 4.80
CA ASP A 150 -16.71 24.07 6.13
C ASP A 150 -15.23 23.62 6.03
N ILE A 151 -14.88 22.89 4.98
CA ILE A 151 -13.48 22.48 4.70
C ILE A 151 -12.65 23.68 4.21
N GLY A 152 -13.28 24.60 3.48
CA GLY A 152 -12.67 25.76 2.84
C GLY A 152 -12.00 25.43 1.49
N PHE A 153 -12.30 26.22 0.46
CA PHE A 153 -11.66 26.06 -0.87
C PHE A 153 -10.18 26.41 -0.84
N PRO A 154 -9.35 25.85 -1.74
CA PRO A 154 -9.69 24.80 -2.68
C PRO A 154 -9.87 23.45 -2.00
N VAL A 155 -10.75 22.61 -2.56
CA VAL A 155 -10.97 21.22 -2.14
C VAL A 155 -10.60 20.25 -3.25
N ILE A 156 -10.40 18.99 -2.92
CA ILE A 156 -10.19 17.91 -3.89
C ILE A 156 -11.25 16.83 -3.68
N LEU A 157 -11.91 16.46 -4.77
CA LEU A 157 -12.80 15.30 -4.84
C LEU A 157 -11.99 14.06 -5.21
N LYS A 158 -12.25 12.93 -4.54
CA LYS A 158 -11.52 11.67 -4.77
C LYS A 158 -12.46 10.48 -4.74
N ALA A 159 -12.32 9.57 -5.70
CA ALA A 159 -12.91 8.24 -5.62
C ALA A 159 -12.08 7.34 -4.68
N PRO A 160 -12.68 6.50 -3.80
CA PRO A 160 -11.95 5.60 -2.91
C PRO A 160 -10.96 4.67 -3.62
N GLY A 161 -11.35 4.16 -4.80
CA GLY A 161 -10.48 3.37 -5.67
C GLY A 161 -9.49 4.19 -6.52
N GLY A 162 -9.58 5.52 -6.47
CA GLY A 162 -8.77 6.43 -7.29
C GLY A 162 -7.31 6.46 -6.86
N GLY A 163 -6.42 6.45 -7.84
CA GLY A 163 -4.98 6.56 -7.66
C GLY A 163 -4.30 6.96 -8.97
N GLY A 164 -3.06 7.45 -8.89
CA GLY A 164 -2.31 7.83 -10.09
C GLY A 164 -2.93 8.97 -10.92
N GLY A 165 -3.74 9.87 -10.28
CA GLY A 165 -4.38 11.01 -10.94
C GLY A 165 -5.76 10.71 -11.54
N ARG A 166 -6.25 9.47 -11.49
CA ARG A 166 -7.60 9.09 -11.98
C ARG A 166 -8.61 9.12 -10.85
N GLY A 167 -9.85 9.58 -11.14
CA GLY A 167 -10.91 9.73 -10.15
C GLY A 167 -10.60 10.78 -9.08
N MET A 168 -9.83 11.81 -9.44
CA MET A 168 -9.51 12.94 -8.55
C MET A 168 -9.65 14.26 -9.32
N ARG A 169 -10.28 15.25 -8.68
CA ARG A 169 -10.51 16.58 -9.27
C ARG A 169 -10.40 17.67 -8.22
N VAL A 170 -9.54 18.66 -8.50
CA VAL A 170 -9.41 19.87 -7.67
C VAL A 170 -10.50 20.85 -8.06
N VAL A 171 -11.15 21.42 -7.05
CA VAL A 171 -12.20 22.45 -7.16
C VAL A 171 -11.68 23.71 -6.48
N GLN A 172 -11.55 24.77 -7.25
CA GLN A 172 -10.96 26.02 -6.75
C GLN A 172 -12.01 26.91 -6.05
N ALA A 173 -13.25 26.89 -6.56
CA ALA A 173 -14.33 27.73 -6.09
C ALA A 173 -15.70 27.02 -6.09
N ALA A 174 -16.68 27.61 -5.45
CA ALA A 174 -18.00 27.02 -5.23
C ALA A 174 -18.78 26.73 -6.52
N ASP A 175 -18.66 27.60 -7.49
CA ASP A 175 -19.35 27.51 -8.80
C ASP A 175 -18.86 26.29 -9.64
N GLU A 176 -17.66 25.80 -9.41
CA GLU A 176 -17.12 24.62 -10.07
C GLU A 176 -17.59 23.29 -9.45
N LEU A 177 -18.10 23.32 -8.18
CA LEU A 177 -18.26 22.12 -7.36
C LEU A 177 -19.23 21.10 -7.96
N ALA A 178 -20.42 21.55 -8.38
CA ALA A 178 -21.46 20.65 -8.90
C ALA A 178 -21.01 19.92 -10.18
N ALA A 179 -20.40 20.66 -11.11
CA ALA A 179 -19.88 20.09 -12.34
C ALA A 179 -18.72 19.12 -12.08
N ALA A 180 -17.80 19.50 -11.19
CA ALA A 180 -16.67 18.66 -10.78
C ALA A 180 -17.14 17.36 -10.11
N PHE A 181 -18.15 17.43 -9.25
CA PHE A 181 -18.74 16.25 -8.60
C PHE A 181 -19.35 15.29 -9.62
N ALA A 182 -20.22 15.81 -10.52
CA ALA A 182 -20.88 14.97 -11.53
C ALA A 182 -19.87 14.21 -12.41
N ILE A 183 -18.83 14.91 -12.89
CA ILE A 183 -17.80 14.32 -13.74
C ILE A 183 -17.00 13.26 -12.94
N THR A 184 -16.58 13.58 -11.71
CA THR A 184 -15.79 12.65 -10.88
C THR A 184 -16.60 11.41 -10.49
N HIS A 185 -17.90 11.57 -10.22
CA HIS A 185 -18.82 10.47 -9.93
C HIS A 185 -18.99 9.54 -11.13
N GLN A 186 -19.13 10.10 -12.33
CA GLN A 186 -19.21 9.31 -13.56
C GLN A 186 -17.90 8.55 -13.84
N GLU A 187 -16.74 9.22 -13.71
CA GLU A 187 -15.44 8.60 -13.85
C GLU A 187 -15.24 7.47 -12.83
N ALA A 188 -15.64 7.68 -11.57
CA ALA A 188 -15.54 6.68 -10.53
C ALA A 188 -16.34 5.42 -10.85
N ARG A 189 -17.58 5.58 -11.31
CA ARG A 189 -18.42 4.46 -11.76
C ARG A 189 -17.80 3.70 -12.93
N GLN A 190 -17.28 4.43 -13.90
CA GLN A 190 -16.74 3.82 -15.12
C GLN A 190 -15.44 3.04 -14.87
N PHE A 191 -14.54 3.56 -14.04
CA PHE A 191 -13.21 2.98 -13.85
C PHE A 191 -13.12 2.04 -12.65
N PHE A 192 -13.94 2.26 -11.63
CA PHE A 192 -13.84 1.52 -10.36
C PHE A 192 -15.11 0.74 -10.02
N GLY A 193 -16.17 0.84 -10.84
CA GLY A 193 -17.44 0.15 -10.62
C GLY A 193 -18.26 0.72 -9.46
N ASN A 194 -17.78 1.75 -8.78
CA ASN A 194 -18.43 2.41 -7.65
C ASN A 194 -18.31 3.93 -7.80
N GLY A 195 -19.45 4.63 -7.67
CA GLY A 195 -19.52 6.09 -7.78
C GLY A 195 -19.21 6.86 -6.49
N ASP A 196 -18.81 6.20 -5.43
CA ASP A 196 -18.49 6.84 -4.17
C ASP A 196 -17.40 7.89 -4.34
N ILE A 197 -17.61 9.07 -3.74
CA ILE A 197 -16.64 10.17 -3.74
C ILE A 197 -16.54 10.71 -2.32
N TYR A 198 -15.36 11.12 -1.93
CA TYR A 198 -15.11 11.89 -0.71
C TYR A 198 -14.37 13.19 -1.05
N MET A 199 -14.42 14.16 -0.15
CA MET A 199 -13.85 15.49 -0.31
C MET A 199 -12.78 15.74 0.75
N GLU A 200 -11.69 16.38 0.37
CA GLU A 200 -10.65 16.82 1.30
C GLU A 200 -10.16 18.21 0.95
N LYS A 201 -9.57 18.88 1.94
CA LYS A 201 -8.82 20.12 1.70
C LYS A 201 -7.70 19.85 0.70
N TYR A 202 -7.64 20.64 -0.37
CA TYR A 202 -6.52 20.58 -1.30
C TYR A 202 -5.31 21.34 -0.76
N LEU A 203 -4.19 20.63 -0.60
CA LEU A 203 -2.91 21.20 -0.21
C LEU A 203 -2.09 21.52 -1.46
N ARG A 204 -1.81 22.80 -1.73
CA ARG A 204 -1.19 23.25 -2.98
C ARG A 204 0.25 22.77 -3.18
N HIS A 205 1.01 22.68 -2.09
CA HIS A 205 2.44 22.29 -2.12
C HIS A 205 2.74 21.30 -1.00
N PRO A 206 2.13 20.10 -1.02
CA PRO A 206 2.35 19.12 0.04
C PRO A 206 3.76 18.55 -0.06
N ARG A 207 4.36 18.28 1.10
CA ARG A 207 5.55 17.43 1.19
C ARG A 207 5.06 16.02 1.55
N HIS A 208 5.58 15.04 0.83
CA HIS A 208 5.38 13.64 1.23
C HIS A 208 6.36 13.33 2.36
N VAL A 209 5.84 12.98 3.53
CA VAL A 209 6.64 12.61 4.69
C VAL A 209 6.17 11.23 5.14
N GLU A 210 7.11 10.31 5.23
CA GLU A 210 6.86 8.95 5.71
C GLU A 210 7.62 8.70 7.00
N ILE A 211 6.96 8.02 7.94
CA ILE A 211 7.56 7.57 9.20
C ILE A 211 7.48 6.05 9.20
N GLN A 212 8.65 5.40 9.25
CA GLN A 212 8.71 3.96 9.34
C GLN A 212 8.34 3.50 10.74
N VAL A 213 7.36 2.60 10.83
CA VAL A 213 6.96 1.95 12.08
C VAL A 213 7.38 0.49 12.03
N ILE A 214 7.97 -0.01 13.10
CA ILE A 214 8.20 -1.43 13.33
C ILE A 214 7.49 -1.80 14.62
N ALA A 215 6.73 -2.90 14.58
CA ALA A 215 6.05 -3.42 15.76
C ALA A 215 6.30 -4.92 15.90
N ASP A 216 6.36 -5.39 17.13
CA ASP A 216 6.48 -6.81 17.44
C ASP A 216 5.11 -7.42 17.84
N ARG A 217 5.10 -8.75 18.02
CA ARG A 217 3.91 -9.49 18.48
C ARG A 217 3.55 -9.27 19.95
N TYR A 218 4.42 -8.60 20.71
CA TYR A 218 4.23 -8.34 22.14
C TYR A 218 3.62 -6.98 22.42
N GLY A 219 3.32 -6.20 21.37
CA GLY A 219 2.72 -4.88 21.47
C GLY A 219 3.72 -3.72 21.57
N THR A 220 5.01 -3.98 21.39
CA THR A 220 6.02 -2.93 21.31
C THR A 220 6.01 -2.33 19.91
N ALA A 221 5.88 -1.00 19.81
CA ALA A 221 6.01 -0.28 18.56
C ALA A 221 7.13 0.74 18.63
N THR A 222 7.97 0.77 17.61
CA THR A 222 9.11 1.69 17.51
C THR A 222 8.99 2.51 16.23
N LEU A 223 9.21 3.82 16.36
CA LEU A 223 9.29 4.75 15.26
C LEU A 223 10.75 4.90 14.83
N LEU A 224 11.03 4.63 13.56
CA LEU A 224 12.33 4.91 12.97
C LEU A 224 12.28 6.29 12.31
N ARG A 225 13.08 7.24 12.80
CA ARG A 225 13.25 8.54 12.16
C ARG A 225 13.92 8.32 10.81
N CYS A 226 13.24 8.67 9.73
CA CYS A 226 13.90 8.86 8.45
C CYS A 226 14.71 10.16 8.52
N SER A 227 16.02 10.06 8.68
CA SER A 227 16.91 11.21 8.77
C SER A 227 17.26 11.81 7.40
N CYS A 228 16.66 11.34 6.31
CA CYS A 228 17.00 11.79 4.96
C CYS A 228 15.77 12.26 4.16
N PRO A 229 15.60 13.57 3.93
CA PRO A 229 14.55 14.08 3.05
C PRO A 229 14.80 13.78 1.55
N ALA A 230 15.98 13.25 1.20
CA ALA A 230 16.36 13.04 -0.20
C ALA A 230 15.94 11.69 -0.79
N THR A 231 15.62 10.68 0.03
CA THR A 231 15.33 9.32 -0.45
C THR A 231 13.90 9.14 -0.95
N VAL A 232 12.97 9.99 -0.49
CA VAL A 232 11.53 9.88 -0.85
C VAL A 232 11.25 10.48 -2.23
N SER A 233 12.04 11.44 -2.70
CA SER A 233 11.82 12.10 -3.99
C SER A 233 12.23 11.26 -5.21
N ALA A 234 13.07 10.25 -5.04
CA ALA A 234 13.56 9.42 -6.14
C ALA A 234 12.58 8.30 -6.55
N LEU A 235 11.80 7.77 -5.61
CA LEU A 235 10.86 6.67 -5.87
C LEU A 235 9.55 7.11 -6.53
N ASN A 236 9.16 8.39 -6.40
CA ASN A 236 7.93 8.93 -6.99
C ASN A 236 8.09 9.61 -8.36
N ARG A 237 9.28 9.61 -8.97
CA ARG A 237 9.50 10.22 -10.29
C ARG A 237 9.39 9.26 -11.48
N GLN A 238 9.03 8.01 -11.25
CA GLN A 238 8.83 7.04 -12.34
C GLN A 238 7.40 6.48 -12.32
N ARG A 239 6.41 7.37 -12.43
CA ARG A 239 5.06 7.02 -12.89
C ARG A 239 4.46 8.17 -13.68
#